data_cf265ef5ba2da4b2b231f2cf8312a305
#
_entry.id   cf265ef5ba2da4b2b231f2cf8312a305
#
_cell.length_a   1.000
_cell.length_b   1.000
_cell.length_c   1.000
_cell.angle_alpha   90.00
_cell.angle_beta   90.00
_cell.angle_gamma   90.00
#
_symmetry.space_group_name_H-M   'P 1'
#
loop_
_entity.id
_entity.type
_entity.pdbx_description
1 polymer ?
#
loop_
_entity_poly.entity_id
_entity_poly.type
_entity_poly.pdbx_seq_one_letter_code
_entity_poly.pdbx_strand_id
1 'polypeptide(L)'
;IPMIIGNTHDETRAFLGNDPAHHALDWDRLPDALRRHQYVDLPPDTVIAEYRRLYPHYSASDVFFAATTAGRSWRGAVLEAEARARQNAPTWVYQLDFPSPLDGGKFGAMHTLDIPLAFDNIRQPGSRTGDFAQAQMTADAMSDALIAFARSGDPNHAGLPHWPQYDLQRRATMLFDAVLRVADDPRGGERRLYERAPFVQRGTF
;
A
#
# COMPACT_ATOMS: atom_id res chain seq x y z
N ILE A 1 23.30 2.45 -5.25
CA ILE A 1 22.28 3.27 -5.95
C ILE A 1 21.12 3.47 -4.99
N PRO A 2 20.67 4.73 -4.76
CA PRO A 2 19.46 5.02 -3.98
C PRO A 2 18.19 4.42 -4.61
N MET A 3 17.16 4.18 -3.80
CA MET A 3 15.88 3.62 -4.26
C MET A 3 14.70 4.24 -3.49
N ILE A 4 13.61 4.51 -4.20
CA ILE A 4 12.28 4.67 -3.64
C ILE A 4 11.48 3.40 -3.96
N ILE A 5 10.79 2.84 -2.98
CA ILE A 5 9.89 1.71 -3.14
C ILE A 5 8.60 1.94 -2.36
N GLY A 6 7.48 1.48 -2.88
CA GLY A 6 6.22 1.61 -2.18
C GLY A 6 5.09 0.81 -2.82
N ASN A 7 3.92 0.95 -2.22
CA ASN A 7 2.68 0.33 -2.65
C ASN A 7 1.51 1.28 -2.44
N THR A 8 0.45 1.03 -3.17
CA THR A 8 -0.87 1.55 -2.79
C THR A 8 -1.45 0.70 -1.65
N HIS A 9 -2.26 1.31 -0.79
CA HIS A 9 -2.81 0.64 0.40
C HIS A 9 -3.76 -0.51 0.05
N ASP A 10 -4.54 -0.35 -1.03
CA ASP A 10 -5.62 -1.24 -1.42
C ASP A 10 -5.38 -1.90 -2.80
N GLU A 11 -4.15 -2.32 -3.10
CA GLU A 11 -3.72 -2.87 -4.39
C GLU A 11 -4.75 -3.81 -5.04
N THR A 12 -5.23 -4.78 -4.28
CA THR A 12 -6.09 -5.83 -4.83
C THR A 12 -7.52 -5.40 -5.13
N ARG A 13 -7.95 -4.23 -4.65
CA ARG A 13 -9.27 -3.68 -5.04
C ARG A 13 -9.34 -3.40 -6.55
N ALA A 14 -8.23 -3.12 -7.22
CA ALA A 14 -8.19 -2.98 -8.67
C ALA A 14 -8.51 -4.28 -9.43
N PHE A 15 -8.14 -5.42 -8.87
CA PHE A 15 -8.27 -6.74 -9.52
C PHE A 15 -9.51 -7.49 -9.06
N LEU A 16 -9.86 -7.37 -7.79
CA LEU A 16 -10.91 -8.14 -7.13
C LEU A 16 -12.17 -7.30 -6.86
N GLY A 17 -12.07 -5.97 -6.88
CA GLY A 17 -13.16 -5.06 -6.53
C GLY A 17 -14.23 -4.89 -7.58
N ASN A 18 -14.06 -5.47 -8.78
CA ASN A 18 -15.12 -5.49 -9.80
C ASN A 18 -16.20 -6.56 -9.53
N ASP A 19 -15.90 -7.57 -8.71
CA ASP A 19 -16.89 -8.54 -8.28
C ASP A 19 -17.66 -8.01 -7.06
N PRO A 20 -18.98 -7.75 -7.20
CA PRO A 20 -19.78 -7.26 -6.08
C PRO A 20 -19.80 -8.22 -4.88
N ALA A 21 -19.59 -9.51 -5.10
CA ALA A 21 -19.55 -10.49 -4.01
C ALA A 21 -18.41 -10.23 -3.03
N HIS A 22 -17.29 -9.67 -3.48
CA HIS A 22 -16.15 -9.34 -2.62
C HIS A 22 -16.41 -8.12 -1.71
N HIS A 23 -17.37 -7.25 -2.08
CA HIS A 23 -17.81 -6.14 -1.23
C HIS A 23 -18.95 -6.51 -0.26
N ALA A 24 -19.49 -7.71 -0.41
CA ALA A 24 -20.61 -8.24 0.38
C ALA A 24 -20.23 -9.54 1.13
N LEU A 25 -18.94 -9.70 1.43
CA LEU A 25 -18.50 -10.85 2.23
C LEU A 25 -18.97 -10.72 3.67
N ASP A 26 -19.45 -11.85 4.19
CA ASP A 26 -19.64 -12.07 5.62
C ASP A 26 -18.48 -12.89 6.18
N TRP A 27 -18.46 -13.04 7.52
CA TRP A 27 -17.40 -13.77 8.19
C TRP A 27 -17.39 -15.26 7.88
N ASP A 28 -18.53 -15.86 7.49
CA ASP A 28 -18.64 -17.29 7.19
C ASP A 28 -18.03 -17.61 5.81
N ARG A 29 -18.16 -16.68 4.83
CA ARG A 29 -17.60 -16.84 3.48
C ARG A 29 -16.15 -16.37 3.33
N LEU A 30 -15.68 -15.52 4.26
CA LEU A 30 -14.34 -14.96 4.22
C LEU A 30 -13.21 -16.02 4.19
N PRO A 31 -13.25 -17.11 4.98
CA PRO A 31 -12.19 -18.13 4.93
C PRO A 31 -12.01 -18.73 3.54
N ASP A 32 -13.09 -19.03 2.84
CA ASP A 32 -13.03 -19.60 1.48
C ASP A 32 -12.53 -18.58 0.45
N ALA A 33 -12.90 -17.31 0.58
CA ALA A 33 -12.41 -16.25 -0.26
C ALA A 33 -10.89 -16.06 -0.08
N LEU A 34 -10.39 -16.07 1.14
CA LEU A 34 -8.96 -15.98 1.44
C LEU A 34 -8.18 -17.18 0.91
N ARG A 35 -8.67 -18.42 1.05
CA ARG A 35 -8.01 -19.60 0.48
C ARG A 35 -7.76 -19.47 -1.02
N ARG A 36 -8.68 -18.84 -1.73
CA ARG A 36 -8.58 -18.64 -3.20
C ARG A 36 -7.66 -17.49 -3.60
N HIS A 37 -7.57 -16.42 -2.78
CA HIS A 37 -7.05 -15.14 -3.24
C HIS A 37 -5.87 -14.58 -2.44
N GLN A 38 -5.57 -15.06 -1.23
CA GLN A 38 -4.50 -14.45 -0.42
C GLN A 38 -3.07 -14.82 -0.87
N TYR A 39 -2.89 -15.92 -1.58
CA TYR A 39 -1.59 -16.39 -2.12
C TYR A 39 -0.45 -16.51 -1.10
N VAL A 40 -0.79 -16.82 0.12
CA VAL A 40 0.15 -16.97 1.23
C VAL A 40 -0.16 -18.27 1.99
N ASP A 41 0.87 -18.94 2.45
CA ASP A 41 0.72 -20.20 3.22
C ASP A 41 0.47 -19.89 4.71
N LEU A 42 -0.65 -19.27 4.98
CA LEU A 42 -1.20 -19.04 6.31
C LEU A 42 -2.65 -19.51 6.35
N PRO A 43 -3.07 -20.24 7.41
CA PRO A 43 -4.47 -20.60 7.57
C PRO A 43 -5.37 -19.33 7.60
N PRO A 44 -6.47 -19.30 6.83
CA PRO A 44 -7.38 -18.16 6.82
C PRO A 44 -7.83 -17.73 8.22
N ASP A 45 -8.14 -18.67 9.11
CA ASP A 45 -8.58 -18.36 10.46
C ASP A 45 -7.53 -17.60 11.27
N THR A 46 -6.24 -17.91 11.06
CA THR A 46 -5.13 -17.18 11.67
C THR A 46 -5.07 -15.74 11.14
N VAL A 47 -5.22 -15.56 9.84
CA VAL A 47 -5.23 -14.25 9.19
C VAL A 47 -6.44 -13.44 9.69
N ILE A 48 -7.63 -14.02 9.68
CA ILE A 48 -8.87 -13.37 10.13
C ILE A 48 -8.76 -12.94 11.60
N ALA A 49 -8.30 -13.84 12.47
CA ALA A 49 -8.15 -13.52 13.89
C ALA A 49 -7.22 -12.35 14.13
N GLU A 50 -6.07 -12.31 13.42
CA GLU A 50 -5.11 -11.23 13.57
C GLU A 50 -5.63 -9.90 13.00
N TYR A 51 -6.26 -9.91 11.82
CA TYR A 51 -6.86 -8.68 11.26
C TYR A 51 -7.97 -8.12 12.13
N ARG A 52 -8.84 -8.96 12.70
CA ARG A 52 -9.87 -8.52 13.66
C ARG A 52 -9.27 -7.91 14.93
N ARG A 53 -8.12 -8.42 15.38
CA ARG A 53 -7.39 -7.86 16.53
C ARG A 53 -6.75 -6.51 16.19
N LEU A 54 -6.12 -6.39 15.00
CA LEU A 54 -5.45 -5.16 14.55
C LEU A 54 -6.44 -4.06 14.17
N TYR A 55 -7.52 -4.44 13.51
CA TYR A 55 -8.50 -3.54 12.89
C TYR A 55 -9.94 -3.95 13.27
N PRO A 56 -10.36 -3.73 14.53
CA PRO A 56 -11.65 -4.23 15.02
C PRO A 56 -12.86 -3.61 14.31
N HIS A 57 -12.66 -2.51 13.57
CA HIS A 57 -13.69 -1.85 12.77
C HIS A 57 -13.82 -2.36 11.33
N TYR A 58 -12.91 -3.25 10.90
CA TYR A 58 -12.96 -3.79 9.54
C TYR A 58 -14.14 -4.77 9.38
N SER A 59 -14.84 -4.65 8.27
CA SER A 59 -15.77 -5.67 7.79
C SER A 59 -15.01 -6.90 7.26
N ALA A 60 -15.72 -7.99 7.00
CA ALA A 60 -15.13 -9.16 6.33
C ALA A 60 -14.55 -8.82 4.95
N SER A 61 -15.20 -7.94 4.20
CA SER A 61 -14.69 -7.44 2.91
C SER A 61 -13.41 -6.60 3.06
N ASP A 62 -13.31 -5.75 4.09
CA ASP A 62 -12.09 -4.98 4.34
C ASP A 62 -10.92 -5.90 4.69
N VAL A 63 -11.15 -6.91 5.54
CA VAL A 63 -10.13 -7.93 5.84
C VAL A 63 -9.72 -8.68 4.59
N PHE A 64 -10.66 -9.05 3.71
CA PHE A 64 -10.36 -9.71 2.46
C PHE A 64 -9.42 -8.89 1.58
N PHE A 65 -9.74 -7.61 1.33
CA PHE A 65 -8.90 -6.75 0.48
C PHE A 65 -7.54 -6.44 1.13
N ALA A 66 -7.50 -6.18 2.43
CA ALA A 66 -6.25 -5.92 3.13
C ALA A 66 -5.32 -7.15 3.13
N ALA A 67 -5.85 -8.33 3.45
CA ALA A 67 -5.08 -9.57 3.49
C ALA A 67 -4.58 -9.99 2.10
N THR A 68 -5.42 -9.85 1.05
CA THR A 68 -5.00 -10.16 -0.31
C THR A 68 -3.94 -9.18 -0.82
N THR A 69 -4.05 -7.89 -0.49
CA THR A 69 -3.01 -6.88 -0.79
C THR A 69 -1.70 -7.22 -0.10
N ALA A 70 -1.74 -7.52 1.19
CA ALA A 70 -0.55 -7.86 1.96
C ALA A 70 0.16 -9.10 1.42
N GLY A 71 -0.59 -10.15 1.10
CA GLY A 71 -0.03 -11.40 0.61
C GLY A 71 0.51 -11.35 -0.82
N ARG A 72 -0.05 -10.48 -1.68
CA ARG A 72 0.27 -10.45 -3.12
C ARG A 72 1.38 -9.46 -3.48
N SER A 73 1.38 -8.28 -2.90
CA SER A 73 2.29 -7.19 -3.33
C SER A 73 3.05 -6.55 -2.17
N TRP A 74 2.36 -6.04 -1.16
CA TRP A 74 2.98 -5.25 -0.11
C TRP A 74 4.13 -5.96 0.62
N ARG A 75 3.99 -7.26 0.91
CA ARG A 75 5.05 -8.02 1.58
C ARG A 75 6.34 -8.09 0.76
N GLY A 76 6.24 -8.18 -0.57
CA GLY A 76 7.42 -8.17 -1.44
C GLY A 76 8.22 -6.89 -1.30
N ALA A 77 7.54 -5.73 -1.30
CA ALA A 77 8.18 -4.44 -1.11
C ALA A 77 8.82 -4.30 0.28
N VAL A 78 8.18 -4.81 1.34
CA VAL A 78 8.76 -4.84 2.69
C VAL A 78 10.06 -5.65 2.71
N LEU A 79 10.06 -6.85 2.16
CA LEU A 79 11.24 -7.70 2.12
C LEU A 79 12.39 -7.07 1.33
N GLU A 80 12.09 -6.40 0.22
CA GLU A 80 13.10 -5.69 -0.56
C GLU A 80 13.66 -4.50 0.23
N ALA A 81 12.80 -3.67 0.83
CA ALA A 81 13.26 -2.55 1.67
C ALA A 81 14.14 -3.03 2.83
N GLU A 82 13.75 -4.11 3.53
CA GLU A 82 14.55 -4.70 4.61
C GLU A 82 15.88 -5.28 4.12
N ALA A 83 15.90 -5.93 2.96
CA ALA A 83 17.14 -6.46 2.39
C ALA A 83 18.13 -5.33 2.06
N ARG A 84 17.63 -4.21 1.55
CA ARG A 84 18.43 -3.03 1.27
C ARG A 84 18.92 -2.34 2.56
N ALA A 85 18.06 -2.24 3.58
CA ALA A 85 18.44 -1.69 4.88
C ALA A 85 19.56 -2.50 5.55
N ARG A 86 19.53 -3.85 5.44
CA ARG A 86 20.63 -4.73 5.93
C ARG A 86 21.96 -4.46 5.21
N GLN A 87 21.92 -3.92 4.00
CA GLN A 87 23.10 -3.56 3.21
C GLN A 87 23.49 -2.08 3.37
N ASN A 88 22.84 -1.33 4.25
CA ASN A 88 22.97 0.13 4.38
C ASN A 88 22.78 0.87 3.05
N ALA A 89 21.95 0.35 2.16
CA ALA A 89 21.66 0.96 0.87
C ALA A 89 20.58 2.04 1.04
N PRO A 90 20.83 3.30 0.60
CA PRO A 90 19.85 4.38 0.73
C PRO A 90 18.52 3.99 0.11
N THR A 91 17.46 3.97 0.93
CA THR A 91 16.14 3.53 0.50
C THR A 91 15.08 4.34 1.24
N TRP A 92 14.06 4.78 0.52
CA TRP A 92 12.88 5.45 1.05
C TRP A 92 11.65 4.62 0.73
N VAL A 93 10.77 4.46 1.71
CA VAL A 93 9.55 3.66 1.57
C VAL A 93 8.34 4.56 1.65
N TYR A 94 7.39 4.39 0.71
CA TYR A 94 6.10 5.07 0.77
C TYR A 94 4.93 4.09 0.77
N GLN A 95 3.78 4.58 1.20
CA GLN A 95 2.48 4.00 0.99
C GLN A 95 1.54 5.09 0.50
N LEU A 96 0.78 4.80 -0.56
CA LEU A 96 -0.31 5.66 -0.98
C LEU A 96 -1.57 5.26 -0.23
N ASP A 97 -2.05 6.16 0.61
CA ASP A 97 -3.33 6.02 1.35
C ASP A 97 -4.45 6.83 0.69
N PHE A 98 -4.11 7.79 -0.19
CA PHE A 98 -5.08 8.62 -0.90
C PHE A 98 -6.04 7.77 -1.73
N PRO A 99 -7.37 7.81 -1.45
CA PRO A 99 -8.33 6.94 -2.10
C PRO A 99 -8.82 7.50 -3.44
N SER A 100 -9.11 6.62 -4.37
CA SER A 100 -9.86 6.95 -5.58
C SER A 100 -11.31 7.33 -5.23
N PRO A 101 -11.85 8.42 -5.76
CA PRO A 101 -13.27 8.76 -5.60
C PRO A 101 -14.20 7.91 -6.48
N LEU A 102 -13.66 7.09 -7.36
CA LEU A 102 -14.41 6.29 -8.34
C LEU A 102 -15.43 5.38 -7.65
N ASP A 103 -16.63 5.33 -8.19
CA ASP A 103 -17.74 4.51 -7.70
C ASP A 103 -17.98 4.67 -6.17
N GLY A 104 -17.94 5.92 -5.69
CA GLY A 104 -18.16 6.22 -4.27
C GLY A 104 -17.01 5.80 -3.35
N GLY A 105 -15.80 5.63 -3.90
CA GLY A 105 -14.61 5.30 -3.12
C GLY A 105 -14.39 3.80 -2.88
N LYS A 106 -15.20 2.92 -3.47
CA LYS A 106 -15.14 1.47 -3.22
C LYS A 106 -13.78 0.83 -3.54
N PHE A 107 -12.99 1.46 -4.41
CA PHE A 107 -11.67 0.95 -4.79
C PHE A 107 -10.54 1.38 -3.86
N GLY A 108 -10.78 2.35 -2.95
CA GLY A 108 -9.74 2.87 -2.06
C GLY A 108 -8.49 3.35 -2.79
N ALA A 109 -7.35 3.22 -2.17
CA ALA A 109 -6.04 3.47 -2.80
C ALA A 109 -5.62 2.25 -3.62
N MET A 110 -6.24 2.05 -4.77
CA MET A 110 -6.08 0.85 -5.60
C MET A 110 -4.78 0.85 -6.40
N HIS A 111 -4.40 -0.32 -6.91
CA HIS A 111 -3.23 -0.51 -7.80
C HIS A 111 -3.18 0.51 -8.94
N THR A 112 -1.98 1.04 -9.19
CA THR A 112 -1.67 2.07 -10.20
C THR A 112 -2.22 3.47 -9.93
N LEU A 113 -2.89 3.71 -8.81
CA LEU A 113 -3.40 5.05 -8.48
C LEU A 113 -2.27 6.05 -8.21
N ASP A 114 -1.10 5.57 -7.79
CA ASP A 114 0.11 6.36 -7.59
C ASP A 114 0.71 6.90 -8.89
N ILE A 115 0.51 6.23 -10.03
CA ILE A 115 1.10 6.64 -11.31
C ILE A 115 0.66 8.06 -11.73
N PRO A 116 -0.65 8.37 -11.87
CA PRO A 116 -1.06 9.72 -12.24
C PRO A 116 -0.71 10.78 -11.19
N LEU A 117 -0.58 10.42 -9.91
CA LEU A 117 -0.11 11.32 -8.87
C LEU A 117 1.39 11.59 -9.02
N ALA A 118 2.19 10.56 -9.24
CA ALA A 118 3.63 10.64 -9.38
C ALA A 118 4.07 11.44 -10.62
N PHE A 119 3.29 11.40 -11.70
CA PHE A 119 3.55 12.14 -12.94
C PHE A 119 2.76 13.44 -13.08
N ASP A 120 2.05 13.86 -12.05
CA ASP A 120 1.20 15.08 -12.03
C ASP A 120 0.27 15.19 -13.25
N ASN A 121 -0.34 14.06 -13.62
CA ASN A 121 -1.24 13.98 -14.76
C ASN A 121 -2.66 13.50 -14.38
N ILE A 122 -3.14 13.92 -13.20
CA ILE A 122 -4.42 13.53 -12.61
C ILE A 122 -5.63 13.86 -13.49
N ARG A 123 -5.51 14.83 -14.40
CA ARG A 123 -6.58 15.23 -15.32
C ARG A 123 -6.67 14.37 -16.59
N GLN A 124 -5.74 13.45 -16.77
CA GLN A 124 -5.78 12.56 -17.93
C GLN A 124 -6.94 11.55 -17.81
N PRO A 125 -7.61 11.23 -18.91
CA PRO A 125 -8.63 10.20 -18.90
C PRO A 125 -8.10 8.88 -18.32
N GLY A 126 -8.83 8.32 -17.36
CA GLY A 126 -8.45 7.06 -16.70
C GLY A 126 -7.52 7.21 -15.50
N SER A 127 -7.18 8.43 -15.06
CA SER A 127 -6.35 8.67 -13.87
C SER A 127 -6.95 8.07 -12.60
N ARG A 128 -8.28 8.09 -12.47
CA ARG A 128 -9.05 7.57 -11.32
C ARG A 128 -8.80 8.29 -9.98
N THR A 129 -7.98 9.35 -10.00
CA THR A 129 -7.65 10.15 -8.80
C THR A 129 -8.67 11.23 -8.48
N GLY A 130 -9.53 11.57 -9.45
CA GLY A 130 -10.26 12.82 -9.45
C GLY A 130 -9.33 14.00 -9.79
N ASP A 131 -9.94 15.19 -10.00
CA ASP A 131 -9.24 16.44 -10.36
C ASP A 131 -9.49 17.58 -9.36
N PHE A 132 -9.81 17.25 -8.12
CA PHE A 132 -10.08 18.18 -7.03
C PHE A 132 -8.81 18.56 -6.27
N ALA A 133 -8.89 19.61 -5.46
CA ALA A 133 -7.73 20.24 -4.81
C ALA A 133 -6.84 19.26 -4.02
N GLN A 134 -7.44 18.32 -3.26
CA GLN A 134 -6.65 17.33 -2.50
C GLN A 134 -5.89 16.36 -3.40
N ALA A 135 -6.49 15.95 -4.54
CA ALA A 135 -5.78 15.11 -5.51
C ALA A 135 -4.58 15.85 -6.10
N GLN A 136 -4.73 17.15 -6.42
CA GLN A 136 -3.62 17.96 -6.92
C GLN A 136 -2.53 18.13 -5.85
N MET A 137 -2.89 18.42 -4.60
CA MET A 137 -1.90 18.55 -3.52
C MET A 137 -1.09 17.26 -3.32
N THR A 138 -1.74 16.10 -3.41
CA THR A 138 -1.06 14.81 -3.32
C THR A 138 -0.17 14.56 -4.53
N ALA A 139 -0.63 14.94 -5.74
CA ALA A 139 0.16 14.86 -6.96
C ALA A 139 1.41 15.76 -6.92
N ASP A 140 1.24 17.02 -6.50
CA ASP A 140 2.36 17.95 -6.34
C ASP A 140 3.42 17.35 -5.40
N ALA A 141 3.01 16.84 -4.24
CA ALA A 141 3.92 16.27 -3.25
C ALA A 141 4.66 15.02 -3.77
N MET A 142 3.95 14.09 -4.45
CA MET A 142 4.57 12.88 -5.00
C MET A 142 5.50 13.20 -6.18
N SER A 143 5.05 14.04 -7.09
CA SER A 143 5.82 14.45 -8.26
C SER A 143 7.10 15.18 -7.87
N ASP A 144 7.00 16.17 -6.97
CA ASP A 144 8.16 16.92 -6.48
C ASP A 144 9.15 16.00 -5.74
N ALA A 145 8.67 15.00 -4.98
CA ALA A 145 9.53 14.01 -4.34
C ALA A 145 10.31 13.18 -5.37
N LEU A 146 9.67 12.74 -6.45
CA LEU A 146 10.35 12.01 -7.53
C LEU A 146 11.35 12.89 -8.29
N ILE A 147 11.00 14.16 -8.53
CA ILE A 147 11.90 15.12 -9.16
C ILE A 147 13.12 15.38 -8.27
N ALA A 148 12.92 15.59 -6.96
CA ALA A 148 14.02 15.76 -6.00
C ALA A 148 14.93 14.53 -6.00
N PHE A 149 14.32 13.34 -5.91
CA PHE A 149 15.04 12.08 -5.95
C PHE A 149 15.84 11.86 -7.25
N ALA A 150 15.24 12.15 -8.39
CA ALA A 150 15.92 12.02 -9.68
C ALA A 150 17.13 12.95 -9.80
N ARG A 151 17.09 14.12 -9.15
CA ARG A 151 18.18 15.12 -9.17
C ARG A 151 19.31 14.81 -8.18
N SER A 152 18.98 14.32 -7.00
CA SER A 152 19.92 14.23 -5.88
C SER A 152 20.07 12.82 -5.30
N GLY A 153 19.16 11.90 -5.58
CA GLY A 153 19.07 10.60 -4.92
C GLY A 153 18.38 10.67 -3.54
N ASP A 154 17.80 11.83 -3.17
CA ASP A 154 17.04 12.07 -1.95
C ASP A 154 15.67 12.68 -2.31
N PRO A 155 14.54 12.08 -1.88
CA PRO A 155 13.20 12.58 -2.22
C PRO A 155 12.76 13.80 -1.40
N ASN A 156 13.53 14.21 -0.38
CA ASN A 156 13.14 15.29 0.49
C ASN A 156 13.12 16.64 -0.23
N HIS A 157 12.05 17.41 -0.02
CA HIS A 157 11.89 18.79 -0.47
C HIS A 157 11.03 19.59 0.53
N ALA A 158 10.95 20.90 0.35
CA ALA A 158 10.29 21.80 1.33
C ALA A 158 8.79 21.53 1.52
N GLY A 159 8.13 20.87 0.56
CA GLY A 159 6.70 20.54 0.61
C GLY A 159 6.37 19.25 1.34
N LEU A 160 7.39 18.47 1.80
CA LEU A 160 7.18 17.21 2.51
C LEU A 160 7.56 17.33 4.00
N PRO A 161 6.88 16.57 4.89
CA PRO A 161 7.48 16.20 6.17
C PRO A 161 8.82 15.52 5.92
N HIS A 162 9.81 15.71 6.81
CA HIS A 162 11.10 15.04 6.63
C HIS A 162 10.92 13.54 6.52
N TRP A 163 11.28 12.98 5.37
CA TRP A 163 11.19 11.57 5.02
C TRP A 163 12.55 10.89 5.23
N PRO A 164 12.77 10.21 6.36
CA PRO A 164 14.04 9.55 6.63
C PRO A 164 14.25 8.33 5.75
N GLN A 165 15.51 7.97 5.55
CA GLN A 165 15.85 6.69 4.95
C GLN A 165 15.28 5.54 5.81
N TYR A 166 14.84 4.49 5.13
CA TYR A 166 14.30 3.30 5.76
C TYR A 166 15.39 2.52 6.49
N ASP A 167 15.14 2.18 7.73
CA ASP A 167 15.95 1.32 8.56
C ASP A 167 15.11 0.22 9.23
N LEU A 168 15.77 -0.78 9.82
CA LEU A 168 15.07 -1.90 10.46
C LEU A 168 14.50 -1.58 11.85
N GLN A 169 14.84 -0.45 12.44
CA GLN A 169 14.34 -0.04 13.76
C GLN A 169 13.04 0.73 13.64
N ARG A 170 13.03 1.78 12.82
CA ARG A 170 11.88 2.65 12.64
C ARG A 170 10.95 2.18 11.53
N ARG A 171 11.51 1.62 10.46
CA ARG A 171 10.76 1.28 9.24
C ARG A 171 9.91 2.47 8.76
N ALA A 172 10.54 3.65 8.77
CA ALA A 172 9.87 4.90 8.45
C ALA A 172 9.26 4.85 7.04
N THR A 173 7.98 5.14 6.95
CA THR A 173 7.20 5.09 5.71
C THR A 173 6.49 6.41 5.50
N MET A 174 6.68 7.04 4.33
CA MET A 174 5.91 8.20 3.92
C MET A 174 4.51 7.76 3.51
N LEU A 175 3.50 8.30 4.16
CA LEU A 175 2.09 8.07 3.83
C LEU A 175 1.59 9.25 2.99
N PHE A 176 1.35 8.98 1.71
CA PHE A 176 0.75 9.95 0.79
C PHE A 176 -0.76 9.84 0.86
N ASP A 177 -1.38 10.86 1.43
CA ASP A 177 -2.82 11.02 1.61
C ASP A 177 -3.15 12.52 1.52
N ALA A 178 -4.40 12.90 1.75
CA ALA A 178 -4.81 14.30 1.90
C ALA A 178 -3.99 15.04 2.97
N VAL A 179 -3.48 14.33 3.96
CA VAL A 179 -2.53 14.82 4.97
C VAL A 179 -1.26 13.97 4.91
N LEU A 180 -0.18 14.57 4.43
CA LEU A 180 1.14 13.92 4.33
C LEU A 180 1.71 13.69 5.72
N ARG A 181 2.21 12.48 5.98
CA ARG A 181 2.88 12.14 7.24
C ARG A 181 3.88 11.02 7.09
N VAL A 182 4.88 11.00 7.94
CA VAL A 182 5.77 9.85 8.12
C VAL A 182 5.29 9.05 9.33
N ALA A 183 5.21 7.74 9.17
CA ALA A 183 4.89 6.83 10.26
C ALA A 183 5.95 5.73 10.38
N ASP A 184 6.23 5.32 11.61
CA ASP A 184 7.16 4.23 11.88
C ASP A 184 6.40 2.90 11.88
N ASP A 185 6.79 1.97 10.99
CA ASP A 185 6.21 0.62 10.84
C ASP A 185 4.66 0.63 10.80
N PRO A 186 4.02 1.42 9.93
CA PRO A 186 2.57 1.70 10.00
C PRO A 186 1.71 0.44 9.90
N ARG A 187 2.22 -0.62 9.29
CA ARG A 187 1.57 -1.93 9.16
C ARG A 187 2.33 -3.03 9.91
N GLY A 188 2.98 -2.68 11.02
CA GLY A 188 3.84 -3.59 11.79
C GLY A 188 3.15 -4.85 12.31
N GLY A 189 1.87 -4.78 12.61
CA GLY A 189 1.06 -5.95 12.97
C GLY A 189 0.93 -6.95 11.81
N GLU A 190 0.58 -6.45 10.63
CA GLU A 190 0.50 -7.26 9.41
C GLU A 190 1.87 -7.83 9.03
N ARG A 191 2.93 -7.02 9.09
CA ARG A 191 4.30 -7.47 8.80
C ARG A 191 4.65 -8.69 9.66
N ARG A 192 4.45 -8.63 10.97
CA ARG A 192 4.71 -9.73 11.89
C ARG A 192 3.84 -10.97 11.62
N LEU A 193 2.59 -10.77 11.19
CA LEU A 193 1.73 -11.88 10.77
C LEU A 193 2.35 -12.63 9.58
N TYR A 194 2.74 -11.89 8.53
CA TYR A 194 3.25 -12.49 7.30
C TYR A 194 4.69 -12.96 7.38
N GLU A 195 5.48 -12.53 8.37
CA GLU A 195 6.80 -13.11 8.68
C GLU A 195 6.72 -14.60 9.07
N ARG A 196 5.55 -15.06 9.48
CA ARG A 196 5.32 -16.46 9.92
C ARG A 196 5.26 -17.46 8.77
N ALA A 197 5.19 -17.01 7.53
CA ALA A 197 5.16 -17.87 6.35
C ALA A 197 6.23 -17.47 5.33
N PRO A 198 6.78 -18.39 4.54
CA PRO A 198 7.67 -18.05 3.44
C PRO A 198 6.99 -17.11 2.43
N PHE A 199 7.74 -16.16 1.88
CA PHE A 199 7.26 -15.38 0.76
C PHE A 199 7.46 -16.14 -0.54
N VAL A 200 6.37 -16.36 -1.26
CA VAL A 200 6.39 -16.99 -2.58
C VAL A 200 5.74 -16.04 -3.57
N GLN A 201 6.53 -15.46 -4.46
CA GLN A 201 6.02 -14.64 -5.55
C GLN A 201 5.35 -15.57 -6.58
N ARG A 202 4.02 -15.56 -6.61
CA ARG A 202 3.24 -16.40 -7.55
C ARG A 202 2.89 -15.67 -8.86
N GLY A 203 3.49 -14.51 -9.10
CA GLY A 203 3.10 -13.63 -10.21
C GLY A 203 1.85 -12.82 -9.88
N THR A 204 1.57 -11.86 -10.72
CA THR A 204 0.45 -10.91 -10.54
C THR A 204 -0.89 -11.42 -11.11
N PHE A 205 -0.91 -12.60 -11.76
CA PHE A 205 -2.11 -13.15 -12.42
C PHE A 205 -2.33 -14.61 -12.09
#